data_8a121af168bc015e015ba20823ec066d
#
_entry.id   8a121af168bc015e015ba20823ec066d
#
_cell.length_a   1.000
_cell.length_b   1.000
_cell.length_c   1.000
_cell.angle_alpha   90.00
_cell.angle_beta   90.00
_cell.angle_gamma   90.00
#
_symmetry.space_group_name_H-M   'P 1'
#
loop_
_entity.id
_entity.type
_entity.pdbx_description
1 polymer ?
#
loop_
_entity_poly.entity_id
_entity_poly.type
_entity_poly.pdbx_seq_one_letter_code
_entity_poly.pdbx_strand_id
1 'polypeptide(L)'
;LARLHEVFLDHIDIRPANIHSFSAAATKETVYQYCMDYEEKIKDCGGIDLTVCEIGPHGCLAFNEPGTTPASTCRLVLLTRETRQRIASDYKCDVAPTTAFTLGLSTLLSAKRVLAMAWGENRAEIIKQTVEGDITANIPASFLQTHQHARIAVDLSAAENLTRISHPWKVINCEWTDKLIRRAI
;
A
#
# COMPACT_ATOMS: atom_id res chain seq x y z
N LEU A 1 -10.33 2.65 -13.60
CA LEU A 1 -9.69 3.78 -14.32
C LEU A 1 -10.58 5.03 -14.31
N ALA A 2 -11.92 4.92 -14.54
CA ALA A 2 -12.82 6.06 -14.55
C ALA A 2 -12.69 6.98 -13.33
N ARG A 3 -12.69 6.39 -12.13
CA ARG A 3 -12.50 7.16 -10.88
C ARG A 3 -11.16 7.90 -10.82
N LEU A 4 -10.09 7.27 -11.34
CA LEU A 4 -8.76 7.90 -11.36
C LEU A 4 -8.74 9.08 -12.34
N HIS A 5 -9.45 8.98 -13.45
CA HIS A 5 -9.66 10.11 -14.37
C HIS A 5 -10.37 11.25 -13.65
N GLU A 6 -11.56 10.99 -13.07
CA GLU A 6 -12.39 11.97 -12.38
C GLU A 6 -11.63 12.74 -11.27
N VAL A 7 -10.84 12.04 -10.46
CA VAL A 7 -10.20 12.64 -9.26
C VAL A 7 -8.78 13.13 -9.48
N PHE A 8 -8.11 12.72 -10.55
CA PHE A 8 -6.69 13.05 -10.75
C PHE A 8 -6.29 13.29 -12.21
N LEU A 9 -6.48 12.31 -13.11
CA LEU A 9 -5.87 12.36 -14.44
C LEU A 9 -6.41 13.49 -15.30
N ASP A 10 -7.69 13.83 -15.18
CA ASP A 10 -8.32 14.91 -15.93
C ASP A 10 -7.94 16.32 -15.44
N HIS A 11 -7.22 16.39 -14.30
CA HIS A 11 -6.75 17.64 -13.70
C HIS A 11 -5.26 17.91 -13.92
N ILE A 12 -4.58 17.06 -14.67
CA ILE A 12 -3.16 17.20 -15.00
C ILE A 12 -2.93 17.10 -16.51
N ASP A 13 -1.78 17.54 -16.99
CA ASP A 13 -1.41 17.60 -18.41
C ASP A 13 -0.78 16.30 -18.94
N ILE A 14 -1.09 15.16 -18.33
CA ILE A 14 -0.55 13.86 -18.75
C ILE A 14 -1.10 13.45 -20.13
N ARG A 15 -0.22 13.04 -21.02
CA ARG A 15 -0.63 12.52 -22.34
C ARG A 15 -1.32 11.16 -22.17
N PRO A 16 -2.48 10.90 -22.81
CA PRO A 16 -3.19 9.62 -22.70
C PRO A 16 -2.32 8.39 -23.02
N ALA A 17 -1.36 8.52 -23.95
CA ALA A 17 -0.43 7.44 -24.31
C ALA A 17 0.52 7.04 -23.14
N ASN A 18 0.67 7.89 -22.11
CA ASN A 18 1.49 7.65 -20.94
C ASN A 18 0.69 7.08 -19.76
N ILE A 19 -0.62 6.86 -19.93
CA ILE A 19 -1.46 6.27 -18.90
C ILE A 19 -1.53 4.76 -19.16
N HIS A 20 -0.98 3.97 -18.23
CA HIS A 20 -0.97 2.52 -18.31
C HIS A 20 -1.77 1.94 -17.16
N SER A 21 -2.80 1.19 -17.49
CA SER A 21 -3.67 0.53 -16.50
C SER A 21 -3.90 -0.93 -16.89
N PHE A 22 -4.29 -1.73 -15.91
CA PHE A 22 -4.71 -3.09 -16.18
C PHE A 22 -6.00 -3.10 -16.99
N SER A 23 -6.06 -3.99 -17.99
CA SER A 23 -7.24 -4.22 -18.82
C SER A 23 -8.02 -5.42 -18.31
N ALA A 24 -9.34 -5.30 -18.30
CA ALA A 24 -10.23 -6.42 -18.01
C ALA A 24 -10.34 -7.45 -19.16
N ALA A 25 -9.67 -7.20 -20.28
CA ALA A 25 -9.72 -8.06 -21.46
C ALA A 25 -8.83 -9.32 -21.36
N ALA A 26 -7.96 -9.43 -20.33
CA ALA A 26 -7.13 -10.62 -20.14
C ALA A 26 -8.02 -11.82 -19.74
N THR A 27 -7.91 -12.92 -20.50
CA THR A 27 -8.58 -14.19 -20.22
C THR A 27 -7.73 -15.06 -19.28
N LYS A 28 -8.28 -16.19 -18.81
CA LYS A 28 -7.52 -17.14 -17.99
C LYS A 28 -6.27 -17.67 -18.71
N GLU A 29 -6.36 -17.82 -20.03
CA GLU A 29 -5.29 -18.34 -20.87
C GLU A 29 -4.20 -17.30 -21.11
N THR A 30 -4.54 -16.03 -21.13
CA THR A 30 -3.62 -14.92 -21.48
C THR A 30 -3.12 -14.14 -20.27
N VAL A 31 -3.71 -14.35 -19.08
CA VAL A 31 -3.42 -13.54 -17.88
C VAL A 31 -1.94 -13.57 -17.47
N TYR A 32 -1.30 -14.73 -17.59
CA TYR A 32 0.12 -14.85 -17.24
C TYR A 32 1.00 -14.00 -18.17
N GLN A 33 0.82 -14.17 -19.48
CA GLN A 33 1.57 -13.39 -20.46
C GLN A 33 1.30 -11.89 -20.30
N TYR A 34 0.05 -11.53 -20.09
CA TYR A 34 -0.34 -10.13 -19.85
C TYR A 34 0.40 -9.50 -18.65
N CYS A 35 0.55 -10.25 -17.54
CA CYS A 35 1.31 -9.77 -16.39
C CYS A 35 2.81 -9.64 -16.69
N MET A 36 3.37 -10.59 -17.44
CA MET A 36 4.77 -10.53 -17.87
C MET A 36 5.02 -9.32 -18.77
N ASP A 37 4.17 -9.08 -19.75
CA ASP A 37 4.25 -7.94 -20.67
C ASP A 37 4.15 -6.60 -19.91
N TYR A 38 3.33 -6.57 -18.85
CA TYR A 38 3.20 -5.37 -18.01
C TYR A 38 4.47 -5.08 -17.21
N GLU A 39 5.12 -6.11 -16.66
CA GLU A 39 6.42 -5.99 -15.98
C GLU A 39 7.53 -5.56 -16.94
N GLU A 40 7.55 -6.12 -18.15
CA GLU A 40 8.50 -5.74 -19.19
C GLU A 40 8.32 -4.27 -19.59
N LYS A 41 7.07 -3.85 -19.80
CA LYS A 41 6.76 -2.46 -20.10
C LYS A 41 7.24 -1.49 -19.01
N ILE A 42 7.12 -1.85 -17.72
CA ILE A 42 7.69 -1.05 -16.63
C ILE A 42 9.20 -0.92 -16.78
N LYS A 43 9.90 -2.02 -17.11
CA LYS A 43 11.36 -2.02 -17.33
C LYS A 43 11.76 -1.16 -18.53
N ASP A 44 11.04 -1.28 -19.63
CA ASP A 44 11.28 -0.51 -20.86
C ASP A 44 11.09 0.99 -20.66
N CYS A 45 10.18 1.37 -19.74
CA CYS A 45 10.00 2.75 -19.31
C CYS A 45 11.10 3.25 -18.34
N GLY A 46 12.10 2.43 -18.00
CA GLY A 46 13.18 2.77 -17.07
C GLY A 46 12.85 2.48 -15.60
N GLY A 47 11.85 1.66 -15.33
CA GLY A 47 11.38 1.29 -13.98
C GLY A 47 10.40 2.30 -13.39
N ILE A 48 10.22 2.23 -12.07
CA ILE A 48 9.29 3.09 -11.32
C ILE A 48 10.09 4.13 -10.53
N ASP A 49 9.84 5.41 -10.77
CA ASP A 49 10.44 6.50 -9.99
C ASP A 49 9.79 6.67 -8.62
N LEU A 50 8.45 6.54 -8.56
CA LEU A 50 7.68 6.72 -7.34
C LEU A 50 6.51 5.74 -7.31
N THR A 51 6.44 4.93 -6.26
CA THR A 51 5.23 4.20 -5.89
C THR A 51 4.44 5.01 -4.87
N VAL A 52 3.16 5.23 -5.13
CA VAL A 52 2.20 5.79 -4.17
C VAL A 52 1.17 4.72 -3.86
N CYS A 53 1.01 4.34 -2.59
CA CYS A 53 0.10 3.28 -2.19
C CYS A 53 -0.52 3.54 -0.81
N GLU A 54 -1.66 2.91 -0.54
CA GLU A 54 -2.28 2.86 0.78
C GLU A 54 -1.79 1.61 1.53
N ILE A 55 -1.61 1.75 2.86
CA ILE A 55 -1.47 0.61 3.77
C ILE A 55 -2.86 0.19 4.21
N GLY A 56 -3.31 -0.96 3.73
CA GLY A 56 -4.63 -1.49 4.07
C GLY A 56 -4.75 -2.02 5.51
N PRO A 57 -5.96 -2.46 5.93
CA PRO A 57 -6.26 -2.85 7.30
C PRO A 57 -5.34 -3.92 7.90
N HIS A 58 -4.87 -4.85 7.06
CA HIS A 58 -4.00 -5.96 7.46
C HIS A 58 -2.55 -5.77 6.98
N GLY A 59 -2.13 -4.52 6.78
CA GLY A 59 -0.80 -4.21 6.25
C GLY A 59 -0.62 -4.57 4.78
N CYS A 60 -1.70 -4.67 4.01
CA CYS A 60 -1.62 -4.89 2.58
C CYS A 60 -1.03 -3.66 1.87
N LEU A 61 -0.28 -3.88 0.80
CA LEU A 61 0.10 -2.87 -0.19
C LEU A 61 -0.57 -3.24 -1.52
N ALA A 62 -1.44 -2.41 -2.04
CA ALA A 62 -2.37 -2.76 -3.13
C ALA A 62 -3.16 -4.03 -2.75
N PHE A 63 -3.24 -5.05 -3.64
CA PHE A 63 -3.85 -6.34 -3.30
C PHE A 63 -2.81 -7.40 -2.90
N ASN A 64 -1.66 -6.99 -2.38
CA ASN A 64 -0.72 -7.88 -1.71
C ASN A 64 -1.17 -8.10 -0.27
N GLU A 65 -2.01 -9.08 -0.07
CA GLU A 65 -2.60 -9.46 1.21
C GLU A 65 -1.62 -10.31 2.06
N PRO A 66 -1.91 -10.53 3.37
CA PRO A 66 -1.09 -11.38 4.24
C PRO A 66 -0.74 -12.72 3.59
N GLY A 67 0.52 -13.15 3.71
CA GLY A 67 1.07 -14.31 3.04
C GLY A 67 1.76 -14.00 1.70
N THR A 68 1.70 -12.76 1.21
CA THR A 68 2.41 -12.36 0.00
C THR A 68 3.92 -12.31 0.24
N THR A 69 4.68 -12.99 -0.61
CA THR A 69 6.15 -13.00 -0.54
C THR A 69 6.76 -11.72 -1.13
N PRO A 70 7.93 -11.27 -0.64
CA PRO A 70 8.61 -10.09 -1.18
C PRO A 70 9.05 -10.26 -2.65
N ALA A 71 9.20 -11.49 -3.14
CA ALA A 71 9.57 -11.78 -4.52
C ALA A 71 8.38 -11.74 -5.51
N SER A 72 7.16 -11.47 -5.02
CA SER A 72 5.98 -11.44 -5.88
C SER A 72 6.04 -10.31 -6.91
N THR A 73 5.65 -10.64 -8.14
CA THR A 73 5.54 -9.73 -9.29
C THR A 73 4.09 -9.46 -9.65
N CYS A 74 3.85 -8.79 -10.76
CA CYS A 74 2.51 -8.57 -11.31
C CYS A 74 1.75 -9.89 -11.47
N ARG A 75 0.51 -9.93 -10.99
CA ARG A 75 -0.32 -11.15 -11.05
C ARG A 75 -1.81 -10.85 -10.84
N LEU A 76 -2.63 -11.81 -11.24
CA LEU A 76 -4.03 -11.88 -10.84
C LEU A 76 -4.10 -12.55 -9.47
N VAL A 77 -4.83 -11.94 -8.54
CA VAL A 77 -5.05 -12.46 -7.17
C VAL A 77 -6.53 -12.71 -6.92
N LEU A 78 -6.82 -13.70 -6.08
CA LEU A 78 -8.14 -13.87 -5.47
C LEU A 78 -8.24 -12.91 -4.29
N LEU A 79 -9.32 -12.13 -4.24
CA LEU A 79 -9.55 -11.19 -3.15
C LEU A 79 -10.23 -11.91 -1.97
N THR A 80 -9.75 -11.62 -0.76
CA THR A 80 -10.39 -12.08 0.47
C THR A 80 -11.82 -11.54 0.58
N ARG A 81 -12.64 -12.20 1.40
CA ARG A 81 -14.02 -11.75 1.66
C ARG A 81 -14.03 -10.31 2.20
N GLU A 82 -13.13 -9.98 3.11
CA GLU A 82 -13.02 -8.66 3.72
C GLU A 82 -12.67 -7.58 2.69
N THR A 83 -11.68 -7.84 1.84
CA THR A 83 -11.31 -6.91 0.75
C THR A 83 -12.46 -6.70 -0.21
N ARG A 84 -13.21 -7.76 -0.56
CA ARG A 84 -14.40 -7.66 -1.41
C ARG A 84 -15.51 -6.83 -0.76
N GLN A 85 -15.77 -7.03 0.54
CA GLN A 85 -16.75 -6.23 1.28
C GLN A 85 -16.36 -4.75 1.31
N ARG A 86 -15.08 -4.44 1.54
CA ARG A 86 -14.58 -3.08 1.50
C ARG A 86 -14.74 -2.46 0.11
N ILE A 87 -14.38 -3.16 -0.96
CA ILE A 87 -14.58 -2.69 -2.33
C ILE A 87 -16.06 -2.41 -2.60
N ALA A 88 -16.97 -3.33 -2.20
CA ALA A 88 -18.40 -3.14 -2.38
C ALA A 88 -18.91 -1.87 -1.69
N SER A 89 -18.43 -1.61 -0.46
CA SER A 89 -18.76 -0.40 0.30
C SER A 89 -18.20 0.86 -0.36
N ASP A 90 -16.90 0.87 -0.68
CA ASP A 90 -16.19 2.05 -1.19
C ASP A 90 -16.72 2.49 -2.56
N TYR A 91 -17.05 1.53 -3.42
CA TYR A 91 -17.56 1.79 -4.77
C TYR A 91 -19.08 1.68 -4.90
N LYS A 92 -19.79 1.43 -3.79
CA LYS A 92 -21.26 1.28 -3.75
C LYS A 92 -21.78 0.31 -4.81
N CYS A 93 -21.11 -0.82 -4.97
CA CYS A 93 -21.50 -1.86 -5.91
C CYS A 93 -22.11 -3.08 -5.19
N ASP A 94 -23.16 -3.67 -5.77
CA ASP A 94 -23.84 -4.83 -5.19
C ASP A 94 -22.96 -6.08 -5.17
N VAL A 95 -22.07 -6.20 -6.16
CA VAL A 95 -21.17 -7.35 -6.31
C VAL A 95 -19.75 -6.87 -6.55
N ALA A 96 -18.88 -7.09 -5.56
CA ALA A 96 -17.45 -6.83 -5.73
C ALA A 96 -16.78 -7.92 -6.57
N PRO A 97 -15.74 -7.59 -7.35
CA PRO A 97 -14.97 -8.58 -8.10
C PRO A 97 -14.35 -9.61 -7.16
N THR A 98 -14.22 -10.86 -7.63
CA THR A 98 -13.57 -11.95 -6.89
C THR A 98 -12.06 -11.95 -7.08
N THR A 99 -11.59 -11.34 -8.17
CA THR A 99 -10.17 -11.28 -8.55
C THR A 99 -9.79 -9.86 -8.90
N ALA A 100 -8.51 -9.55 -8.75
CA ALA A 100 -7.94 -8.27 -9.19
C ALA A 100 -6.52 -8.48 -9.70
N PHE A 101 -6.08 -7.63 -10.63
CA PHE A 101 -4.67 -7.47 -10.94
C PHE A 101 -3.98 -6.67 -9.86
N THR A 102 -2.76 -7.04 -9.52
CA THR A 102 -1.91 -6.28 -8.61
C THR A 102 -0.45 -6.32 -9.09
N LEU A 103 0.24 -5.19 -8.93
CA LEU A 103 1.70 -5.22 -8.91
C LEU A 103 2.15 -5.94 -7.63
N GLY A 104 3.10 -6.84 -7.76
CA GLY A 104 3.64 -7.56 -6.61
C GLY A 104 4.56 -6.68 -5.75
N LEU A 105 4.94 -7.20 -4.57
CA LEU A 105 5.82 -6.48 -3.66
C LEU A 105 7.18 -6.18 -4.28
N SER A 106 7.76 -7.14 -5.03
CA SER A 106 9.02 -6.93 -5.74
C SER A 106 8.95 -5.73 -6.67
N THR A 107 7.88 -5.62 -7.45
CA THR A 107 7.68 -4.52 -8.41
C THR A 107 7.43 -3.19 -7.70
N LEU A 108 6.55 -3.17 -6.68
CA LEU A 108 6.24 -1.96 -5.91
C LEU A 108 7.47 -1.41 -5.19
N LEU A 109 8.28 -2.31 -4.60
CA LEU A 109 9.47 -1.95 -3.83
C LEU A 109 10.73 -1.75 -4.70
N SER A 110 10.68 -2.06 -5.98
CA SER A 110 11.77 -1.72 -6.91
C SER A 110 11.79 -0.24 -7.29
N ALA A 111 10.77 0.52 -6.94
CA ALA A 111 10.69 1.95 -7.18
C ALA A 111 11.86 2.70 -6.53
N LYS A 112 12.32 3.79 -7.13
CA LYS A 112 13.35 4.65 -6.53
C LYS A 112 12.89 5.26 -5.20
N ARG A 113 11.59 5.54 -5.06
CA ARG A 113 10.95 6.08 -3.86
C ARG A 113 9.57 5.44 -3.66
N VAL A 114 9.21 5.24 -2.41
CA VAL A 114 7.87 4.74 -2.04
C VAL A 114 7.23 5.72 -1.07
N LEU A 115 6.00 6.14 -1.36
CA LEU A 115 5.13 6.87 -0.46
C LEU A 115 3.93 5.98 -0.11
N ALA A 116 3.95 5.40 1.08
CA ALA A 116 2.82 4.67 1.61
C ALA A 116 2.01 5.56 2.55
N MET A 117 0.69 5.41 2.56
CA MET A 117 -0.20 6.29 3.29
C MET A 117 -1.24 5.50 4.08
N ALA A 118 -1.62 6.01 5.26
CA ALA A 118 -2.72 5.45 6.04
C ALA A 118 -3.37 6.51 6.93
N TRP A 119 -4.67 6.41 7.15
CA TRP A 119 -5.45 7.34 7.95
C TRP A 119 -6.40 6.62 8.89
N GLY A 120 -6.68 7.28 10.02
CA GLY A 120 -7.67 6.89 11.00
C GLY A 120 -7.17 5.91 12.05
N GLU A 121 -7.83 5.95 13.20
CA GLU A 121 -7.52 5.15 14.39
C GLU A 121 -7.49 3.64 14.13
N ASN A 122 -8.35 3.16 13.23
CA ASN A 122 -8.41 1.75 12.85
C ASN A 122 -7.15 1.24 12.10
N ARG A 123 -6.21 2.13 11.82
CA ARG A 123 -4.88 1.81 11.25
C ARG A 123 -3.77 1.85 12.29
N ALA A 124 -4.01 2.38 13.50
CA ALA A 124 -2.96 2.64 14.48
C ALA A 124 -2.12 1.39 14.82
N GLU A 125 -2.79 0.25 15.03
CA GLU A 125 -2.09 -0.99 15.37
C GLU A 125 -1.27 -1.53 14.17
N ILE A 126 -1.87 -1.55 12.99
CA ILE A 126 -1.15 -2.07 11.81
C ILE A 126 0.00 -1.15 11.37
N ILE A 127 -0.12 0.17 11.60
CA ILE A 127 0.99 1.10 11.34
C ILE A 127 2.12 0.85 12.34
N LYS A 128 1.82 0.63 13.62
CA LYS A 128 2.85 0.24 14.60
C LYS A 128 3.57 -1.03 14.18
N GLN A 129 2.84 -2.07 13.83
CA GLN A 129 3.42 -3.34 13.38
C GLN A 129 4.22 -3.18 12.08
N THR A 130 3.76 -2.34 11.16
CA THR A 130 4.45 -2.05 9.90
C THR A 130 5.79 -1.35 10.12
N VAL A 131 5.87 -0.42 11.08
CA VAL A 131 7.04 0.47 11.27
C VAL A 131 8.01 -0.06 12.33
N GLU A 132 7.48 -0.63 13.41
CA GLU A 132 8.24 -1.02 14.60
C GLU A 132 8.26 -2.55 14.84
N GLY A 133 7.42 -3.30 14.12
CA GLY A 133 7.34 -4.75 14.22
C GLY A 133 8.33 -5.48 13.33
N ASP A 134 8.29 -6.81 13.39
CA ASP A 134 9.11 -7.69 12.55
C ASP A 134 8.72 -7.59 11.08
N ILE A 135 9.72 -7.74 10.20
CA ILE A 135 9.49 -7.85 8.76
C ILE A 135 8.96 -9.26 8.47
N THR A 136 7.71 -9.33 8.01
CA THR A 136 7.03 -10.61 7.80
C THR A 136 6.03 -10.56 6.65
N ALA A 137 5.86 -11.69 5.97
CA ALA A 137 4.84 -11.84 4.93
C ALA A 137 3.39 -11.71 5.48
N ASN A 138 3.19 -11.89 6.78
CA ASN A 138 1.88 -11.68 7.40
C ASN A 138 1.47 -10.20 7.43
N ILE A 139 2.44 -9.30 7.29
CA ILE A 139 2.23 -7.85 7.20
C ILE A 139 3.04 -7.36 6.00
N PRO A 140 2.51 -7.44 4.78
CA PRO A 140 3.26 -7.08 3.57
C PRO A 140 3.87 -5.67 3.60
N ALA A 141 3.20 -4.70 4.25
CA ALA A 141 3.73 -3.36 4.42
C ALA A 141 5.01 -3.32 5.30
N SER A 142 5.30 -4.34 6.13
CA SER A 142 6.53 -4.40 6.92
C SER A 142 7.79 -4.43 6.04
N PHE A 143 7.68 -4.92 4.79
CA PHE A 143 8.78 -4.87 3.83
C PHE A 143 9.19 -3.45 3.42
N LEU A 144 8.37 -2.43 3.69
CA LEU A 144 8.78 -1.03 3.53
C LEU A 144 10.00 -0.66 4.38
N GLN A 145 10.23 -1.38 5.50
CA GLN A 145 11.41 -1.18 6.35
C GLN A 145 12.73 -1.53 5.62
N THR A 146 12.68 -2.35 4.57
CA THR A 146 13.87 -2.71 3.77
C THR A 146 14.18 -1.69 2.69
N HIS A 147 13.28 -0.77 2.41
CA HIS A 147 13.42 0.18 1.31
C HIS A 147 14.07 1.50 1.77
N GLN A 148 15.22 1.87 1.20
CA GLN A 148 16.02 3.03 1.64
C GLN A 148 15.28 4.37 1.55
N HIS A 149 14.35 4.51 0.62
CA HIS A 149 13.63 5.74 0.33
C HIS A 149 12.11 5.58 0.49
N ALA A 150 11.66 4.67 1.37
CA ALA A 150 10.26 4.60 1.74
C ALA A 150 9.91 5.70 2.75
N ARG A 151 8.74 6.29 2.55
CA ARG A 151 8.11 7.21 3.50
C ARG A 151 6.69 6.75 3.77
N ILE A 152 6.30 6.80 5.04
CA ILE A 152 4.95 6.47 5.46
C ILE A 152 4.32 7.75 5.99
N ALA A 153 3.30 8.26 5.28
CA ALA A 153 2.52 9.43 5.70
C ALA A 153 1.25 8.97 6.40
N VAL A 154 1.05 9.42 7.63
CA VAL A 154 -0.08 9.06 8.48
C VAL A 154 -0.64 10.29 9.18
N ASP A 155 -1.92 10.27 9.51
CA ASP A 155 -2.48 11.24 10.45
C ASP A 155 -2.15 10.87 11.90
N LEU A 156 -2.47 11.76 12.85
CA LEU A 156 -2.18 11.53 14.26
C LEU A 156 -2.92 10.32 14.82
N SER A 157 -4.13 10.04 14.34
CA SER A 157 -4.94 8.90 14.78
C SER A 157 -4.30 7.58 14.34
N ALA A 158 -3.84 7.49 13.09
CA ALA A 158 -3.14 6.30 12.62
C ALA A 158 -1.74 6.13 13.23
N ALA A 159 -1.14 7.22 13.75
CA ALA A 159 0.18 7.20 14.39
C ALA A 159 0.15 6.96 15.90
N GLU A 160 -1.03 6.96 16.56
CA GLU A 160 -1.13 7.04 18.02
C GLU A 160 -0.43 5.91 18.77
N ASN A 161 -0.38 4.71 18.19
CA ASN A 161 0.27 3.54 18.80
C ASN A 161 1.80 3.50 18.56
N LEU A 162 2.35 4.35 17.68
CA LEU A 162 3.80 4.42 17.49
C LEU A 162 4.48 4.81 18.80
N THR A 163 5.59 4.13 19.13
CA THR A 163 6.32 4.36 20.38
C THR A 163 6.75 5.83 20.52
N ARG A 164 7.17 6.46 19.42
CA ARG A 164 7.51 7.90 19.41
C ARG A 164 6.35 8.84 19.76
N ILE A 165 5.10 8.40 19.59
CA ILE A 165 3.89 9.16 19.91
C ILE A 165 3.33 8.73 21.27
N SER A 166 3.19 7.42 21.50
CA SER A 166 2.62 6.87 22.72
C SER A 166 3.57 6.98 23.93
N HIS A 167 4.87 6.76 23.72
CA HIS A 167 5.92 6.73 24.75
C HIS A 167 7.19 7.44 24.28
N PRO A 168 7.14 8.74 23.93
CA PRO A 168 8.25 9.44 23.30
C PRO A 168 9.55 9.38 24.10
N TRP A 169 9.47 9.33 25.42
CA TRP A 169 10.64 9.21 26.33
C TRP A 169 11.44 7.93 26.14
N LYS A 170 10.91 6.90 25.47
CA LYS A 170 11.62 5.66 25.19
C LYS A 170 12.55 5.76 23.98
N VAL A 171 12.32 6.73 23.09
CA VAL A 171 12.99 6.78 21.78
C VAL A 171 13.66 8.12 21.47
N ILE A 172 13.28 9.19 22.18
CA ILE A 172 13.85 10.53 22.01
C ILE A 172 14.00 11.21 23.36
N ASN A 173 14.93 12.20 23.44
CA ASN A 173 14.92 13.15 24.54
C ASN A 173 13.68 14.03 24.41
N CYS A 174 12.81 14.01 25.40
CA CYS A 174 11.58 14.79 25.39
C CYS A 174 11.57 15.81 26.54
N GLU A 175 10.91 16.92 26.32
CA GLU A 175 10.60 17.88 27.37
C GLU A 175 9.44 17.34 28.21
N TRP A 176 9.66 17.15 29.53
CA TRP A 176 8.71 16.58 30.43
C TRP A 176 7.62 17.61 30.77
N THR A 177 6.43 17.40 30.24
CA THR A 177 5.23 18.17 30.62
C THR A 177 4.38 17.35 31.61
N ASP A 178 3.51 18.01 32.36
CA ASP A 178 2.56 17.33 33.29
C ASP A 178 1.76 16.23 32.59
N LYS A 179 1.41 16.43 31.32
CA LYS A 179 0.69 15.45 30.51
C LYS A 179 1.56 14.21 30.20
N LEU A 180 2.84 14.41 29.90
CA LEU A 180 3.77 13.29 29.65
C LEU A 180 4.09 12.54 30.93
N ILE A 181 4.28 13.24 32.05
CA ILE A 181 4.50 12.63 33.36
C ILE A 181 3.34 11.71 33.73
N ARG A 182 2.09 12.17 33.58
CA ARG A 182 0.88 11.36 33.89
C ARG A 182 0.73 10.14 32.97
N ARG A 183 1.32 10.14 31.77
CA ARG A 183 1.31 8.98 30.85
C ARG A 183 2.43 7.99 31.14
N ALA A 184 3.50 8.43 31.81
CA ALA A 184 4.68 7.59 32.06
C ALA A 184 4.57 6.80 33.39
N ILE A 185 3.66 7.24 34.30
CA ILE A 185 3.34 6.59 35.57
C ILE A 185 2.14 5.67 35.39
#